data_41921af79b2b72ee0742578f500380b8
#
_entry.id   41921af79b2b72ee0742578f500380b8
#
_cell.length_a   1.000
_cell.length_b   1.000
_cell.length_c   1.000
_cell.angle_alpha   90.00
_cell.angle_beta   90.00
_cell.angle_gamma   90.00
#
_symmetry.space_group_name_H-M   'P 1'
#
loop_
_entity.id
_entity.type
_entity.pdbx_description
1 polymer ?
#
loop_
_entity_poly.entity_id
_entity_poly.type
_entity_poly.pdbx_seq_one_letter_code
_entity_poly.pdbx_strand_id
1 'polypeptide(L)'
;RILMICSNYDAFIMEEDGQIESKVYKEYVGLNMSDPPTFEWAESADDARKILSQEPDIDMIICMYNDIDKDIFPLASELKESGRNIPFVLLMHYSREIRRKITSRTDSAVDFVFSWHGNADLILAIIKLFEDRMNADNDITEVGVQAILLVEDSIRYYSTYLPELYKLILTQSNEFLKETLNEDQQKKRKRSRPKILLATCYDEARSIYEKYRGHFVGIISDIGMVVHRGDPPSTEKLDAGIDLVNYIRNDDSHMPVLLQSSQGSLEETAQKIGVGFLRKYSRTLFLQLSDYIKSEFGFGDFVFRDKKGQEYGHAANLQELEYV
;
A
#
# COMPACT_ATOMS: atom_id res chain seq x y z
N ARG A 1 -16.68 8.52 -4.25
CA ARG A 1 -16.97 8.10 -5.64
C ARG A 1 -15.67 7.99 -6.43
N ILE A 2 -15.57 6.97 -7.28
CA ILE A 2 -14.36 6.65 -8.06
C ILE A 2 -14.72 6.73 -9.55
N LEU A 3 -13.93 7.50 -10.30
CA LEU A 3 -14.06 7.55 -11.76
C LEU A 3 -13.07 6.56 -12.39
N MET A 4 -13.62 5.55 -13.07
CA MET A 4 -12.85 4.58 -13.86
C MET A 4 -12.81 5.06 -15.31
N ILE A 5 -11.59 5.23 -15.84
CA ILE A 5 -11.41 5.59 -17.27
C ILE A 5 -10.79 4.38 -17.95
N CYS A 6 -11.56 3.73 -18.84
CA CYS A 6 -11.10 2.55 -19.57
C CYS A 6 -11.97 2.29 -20.80
N SER A 7 -11.50 1.44 -21.71
CA SER A 7 -12.31 1.00 -22.85
C SER A 7 -13.54 0.21 -22.38
N ASN A 8 -14.60 0.19 -23.20
CA ASN A 8 -15.78 -0.65 -22.94
C ASN A 8 -15.43 -2.13 -22.75
N TYR A 9 -14.40 -2.61 -23.44
CA TYR A 9 -13.94 -3.98 -23.30
C TYR A 9 -13.30 -4.22 -21.93
N ASP A 10 -12.44 -3.32 -21.45
CA ASP A 10 -11.83 -3.42 -20.13
C ASP A 10 -12.88 -3.25 -19.02
N ALA A 11 -13.84 -2.33 -19.19
CA ALA A 11 -14.96 -2.17 -18.28
C ALA A 11 -15.77 -3.46 -18.16
N PHE A 12 -16.11 -4.07 -19.29
CA PHE A 12 -16.83 -5.34 -19.32
C PHE A 12 -16.05 -6.45 -18.58
N ILE A 13 -14.76 -6.61 -18.84
CA ILE A 13 -13.94 -7.61 -18.13
C ILE A 13 -13.89 -7.33 -16.64
N MET A 14 -13.74 -6.08 -16.24
CA MET A 14 -13.69 -5.72 -14.83
C MET A 14 -15.01 -5.96 -14.11
N GLU A 15 -16.15 -5.71 -14.75
CA GLU A 15 -17.49 -5.91 -14.20
C GLU A 15 -17.94 -7.37 -14.23
N GLU A 16 -17.87 -8.03 -15.40
CA GLU A 16 -18.39 -9.38 -15.59
C GLU A 16 -17.48 -10.44 -14.96
N ASP A 17 -16.17 -10.38 -15.25
CA ASP A 17 -15.21 -11.36 -14.74
C ASP A 17 -14.65 -10.98 -13.37
N GLY A 18 -14.37 -9.69 -13.16
CA GLY A 18 -13.76 -9.17 -11.94
C GLY A 18 -14.75 -8.88 -10.82
N GLN A 19 -16.02 -8.61 -11.16
CA GLN A 19 -17.07 -8.22 -10.20
C GLN A 19 -16.59 -7.16 -9.20
N ILE A 20 -15.89 -6.14 -9.71
CA ILE A 20 -15.17 -5.16 -8.89
C ILE A 20 -16.10 -4.51 -7.87
N GLU A 21 -17.24 -3.99 -8.31
CA GLU A 21 -18.22 -3.36 -7.42
C GLU A 21 -18.72 -4.33 -6.35
N SER A 22 -19.04 -5.57 -6.74
CA SER A 22 -19.50 -6.60 -5.82
C SER A 22 -18.43 -7.00 -4.79
N LYS A 23 -17.15 -7.09 -5.22
CA LYS A 23 -16.03 -7.38 -4.32
C LYS A 23 -15.79 -6.25 -3.34
N VAL A 24 -15.68 -5.02 -3.83
CA VAL A 24 -15.50 -3.83 -2.99
C VAL A 24 -16.64 -3.72 -2.00
N TYR A 25 -17.89 -3.85 -2.45
CA TYR A 25 -19.06 -3.83 -1.58
C TYR A 25 -19.00 -4.91 -0.48
N LYS A 26 -18.68 -6.17 -0.83
CA LYS A 26 -18.58 -7.28 0.13
C LYS A 26 -17.50 -7.04 1.18
N GLU A 27 -16.35 -6.51 0.78
CA GLU A 27 -15.27 -6.18 1.71
C GLU A 27 -15.69 -5.06 2.68
N TYR A 28 -16.31 -4.00 2.18
CA TYR A 28 -16.80 -2.91 3.03
C TYR A 28 -17.89 -3.39 4.01
N VAL A 29 -18.85 -4.18 3.54
CA VAL A 29 -19.86 -4.78 4.40
C VAL A 29 -19.24 -5.76 5.40
N GLY A 30 -18.30 -6.59 4.97
CA GLY A 30 -17.57 -7.51 5.85
C GLY A 30 -16.81 -6.79 6.95
N LEU A 31 -16.26 -5.61 6.66
CA LEU A 31 -15.62 -4.71 7.62
C LEU A 31 -16.62 -3.85 8.41
N ASN A 32 -17.93 -4.00 8.15
CA ASN A 32 -18.97 -3.19 8.77
C ASN A 32 -18.77 -1.68 8.55
N MET A 33 -18.23 -1.30 7.41
CA MET A 33 -18.07 0.09 6.97
C MET A 33 -19.39 0.55 6.31
N SER A 34 -19.78 1.80 6.56
CA SER A 34 -21.11 2.29 6.23
C SER A 34 -21.28 2.69 4.77
N ASP A 35 -20.21 3.12 4.10
CA ASP A 35 -20.33 3.75 2.78
C ASP A 35 -19.29 3.14 1.80
N PRO A 36 -19.67 2.04 1.12
CA PRO A 36 -18.81 1.49 0.06
C PRO A 36 -18.68 2.48 -1.09
N PRO A 37 -17.48 2.61 -1.70
CA PRO A 37 -17.29 3.49 -2.84
C PRO A 37 -18.15 3.04 -4.03
N THR A 38 -18.67 4.02 -4.75
CA THR A 38 -19.41 3.83 -6.01
C THR A 38 -18.51 4.17 -7.19
N PHE A 39 -18.76 3.53 -8.33
CA PHE A 39 -17.97 3.69 -9.52
C PHE A 39 -18.77 4.42 -10.61
N GLU A 40 -18.10 5.35 -11.29
CA GLU A 40 -18.53 5.99 -12.52
C GLU A 40 -17.57 5.59 -13.64
N TRP A 41 -18.08 5.40 -14.84
CA TRP A 41 -17.29 4.88 -15.95
C TRP A 41 -17.19 5.90 -17.08
N ALA A 42 -15.99 6.11 -17.60
CA ALA A 42 -15.71 6.94 -18.76
C ALA A 42 -14.92 6.16 -19.80
N GLU A 43 -15.27 6.27 -21.07
CA GLU A 43 -14.58 5.57 -22.16
C GLU A 43 -13.31 6.31 -22.63
N SER A 44 -13.23 7.61 -22.37
CA SER A 44 -12.16 8.48 -22.83
C SER A 44 -11.90 9.62 -21.86
N ALA A 45 -10.78 10.33 -22.07
CA ALA A 45 -10.47 11.56 -21.35
C ALA A 45 -11.55 12.64 -21.52
N ASP A 46 -12.17 12.74 -22.71
CA ASP A 46 -13.23 13.72 -22.97
C ASP A 46 -14.53 13.38 -22.22
N ASP A 47 -14.87 12.12 -22.12
CA ASP A 47 -16.02 11.69 -21.32
C ASP A 47 -15.73 11.90 -19.82
N ALA A 48 -14.51 11.61 -19.38
CA ALA A 48 -14.09 11.91 -18.02
C ALA A 48 -14.22 13.41 -17.70
N ARG A 49 -13.82 14.32 -18.61
CA ARG A 49 -14.01 15.78 -18.43
C ARG A 49 -15.49 16.14 -18.27
N LYS A 50 -16.39 15.54 -19.05
CA LYS A 50 -17.84 15.78 -18.94
C LYS A 50 -18.36 15.33 -17.57
N ILE A 51 -18.02 14.10 -17.16
CA ILE A 51 -18.42 13.57 -15.85
C ILE A 51 -17.89 14.47 -14.73
N LEU A 52 -16.60 14.82 -14.74
CA LEU A 52 -15.97 15.68 -13.73
C LEU A 52 -16.56 17.10 -13.67
N SER A 53 -17.17 17.57 -14.75
CA SER A 53 -17.89 18.86 -14.79
C SER A 53 -19.29 18.79 -14.19
N GLN A 54 -19.93 17.62 -14.27
CA GLN A 54 -21.29 17.37 -13.78
C GLN A 54 -21.31 16.85 -12.35
N GLU A 55 -20.30 16.05 -12.00
CA GLU A 55 -20.17 15.36 -10.73
C GLU A 55 -18.94 15.89 -9.97
N PRO A 56 -19.11 16.91 -9.12
CA PRO A 56 -17.98 17.49 -8.37
C PRO A 56 -17.40 16.54 -7.30
N ASP A 57 -18.15 15.50 -6.89
CA ASP A 57 -17.87 14.63 -5.75
C ASP A 57 -17.07 13.38 -6.14
N ILE A 58 -16.23 13.46 -7.18
CA ILE A 58 -15.27 12.41 -7.51
C ILE A 58 -14.05 12.55 -6.60
N ASP A 59 -13.78 11.49 -5.81
CA ASP A 59 -12.70 11.45 -4.82
C ASP A 59 -11.40 10.84 -5.37
N MET A 60 -11.48 10.04 -6.45
CA MET A 60 -10.34 9.35 -7.05
C MET A 60 -10.60 9.05 -8.52
N ILE A 61 -9.54 9.05 -9.31
CA ILE A 61 -9.55 8.62 -10.71
C ILE A 61 -8.60 7.44 -10.88
N ILE A 62 -9.11 6.35 -11.45
CA ILE A 62 -8.33 5.18 -11.85
C ILE A 62 -8.46 5.03 -13.36
N CYS A 63 -7.35 5.14 -14.07
CA CYS A 63 -7.33 5.08 -15.52
C CYS A 63 -6.58 3.84 -16.01
N MET A 64 -7.22 3.02 -16.85
CA MET A 64 -6.54 1.97 -17.60
C MET A 64 -5.79 2.59 -18.77
N TYR A 65 -4.47 2.60 -18.69
CA TYR A 65 -3.63 3.19 -19.73
C TYR A 65 -3.68 2.38 -21.02
N ASN A 66 -4.10 3.04 -22.09
CA ASN A 66 -4.04 2.52 -23.44
C ASN A 66 -3.17 3.46 -24.30
N ASP A 67 -2.24 2.95 -25.09
CA ASP A 67 -1.37 3.73 -25.98
C ASP A 67 -2.15 4.59 -27.01
N ILE A 68 -3.44 4.30 -27.20
CA ILE A 68 -4.32 4.99 -28.13
C ILE A 68 -4.86 6.31 -27.54
N ASP A 69 -5.10 6.35 -26.24
CA ASP A 69 -5.63 7.54 -25.56
C ASP A 69 -4.49 8.42 -25.03
N LYS A 70 -4.04 9.37 -25.86
CA LYS A 70 -2.93 10.27 -25.55
C LYS A 70 -3.32 11.42 -24.63
N ASP A 71 -4.61 11.63 -24.36
CA ASP A 71 -5.13 12.81 -23.65
C ASP A 71 -5.24 12.60 -22.13
N ILE A 72 -4.88 11.41 -21.63
CA ILE A 72 -4.92 11.08 -20.20
C ILE A 72 -3.93 11.92 -19.37
N PHE A 73 -2.71 12.13 -19.87
CA PHE A 73 -1.72 12.94 -19.15
C PHE A 73 -2.10 14.44 -19.11
N PRO A 74 -2.55 15.04 -20.23
CA PRO A 74 -3.16 16.37 -20.20
C PRO A 74 -4.31 16.50 -19.20
N LEU A 75 -5.25 15.53 -19.16
CA LEU A 75 -6.34 15.52 -18.18
C LEU A 75 -5.81 15.53 -16.72
N ALA A 76 -4.82 14.69 -16.40
CA ALA A 76 -4.21 14.64 -15.07
C ALA A 76 -3.56 15.98 -14.69
N SER A 77 -2.86 16.64 -15.64
CA SER A 77 -2.24 17.95 -15.44
C SER A 77 -3.28 19.05 -15.25
N GLU A 78 -4.33 19.08 -16.08
CA GLU A 78 -5.46 20.02 -15.98
C GLU A 78 -6.13 19.96 -14.61
N LEU A 79 -6.33 18.76 -14.07
CA LEU A 79 -6.93 18.58 -12.75
C LEU A 79 -6.07 19.18 -11.64
N LYS A 80 -4.75 18.95 -11.67
CA LYS A 80 -3.83 19.52 -10.68
C LYS A 80 -3.72 21.05 -10.80
N GLU A 81 -3.65 21.57 -12.02
CA GLU A 81 -3.62 23.02 -12.28
C GLU A 81 -4.91 23.72 -11.85
N SER A 82 -6.06 23.05 -11.96
CA SER A 82 -7.36 23.59 -11.50
C SER A 82 -7.50 23.61 -9.97
N GLY A 83 -6.51 23.17 -9.21
CA GLY A 83 -6.54 23.07 -7.75
C GLY A 83 -7.38 21.91 -7.22
N ARG A 84 -7.90 21.04 -8.08
CA ARG A 84 -8.55 19.79 -7.67
C ARG A 84 -7.48 18.77 -7.31
N ASN A 85 -7.31 18.52 -6.03
CA ASN A 85 -6.34 17.55 -5.54
C ASN A 85 -6.96 16.13 -5.52
N ILE A 86 -7.49 15.70 -6.67
CA ILE A 86 -8.05 14.35 -6.85
C ILE A 86 -6.89 13.39 -7.17
N PRO A 87 -6.71 12.31 -6.41
CA PRO A 87 -5.72 11.28 -6.74
C PRO A 87 -5.93 10.70 -8.13
N PHE A 88 -4.86 10.65 -8.91
CA PHE A 88 -4.86 10.12 -10.28
C PHE A 88 -3.95 8.89 -10.37
N VAL A 89 -4.56 7.74 -10.63
CA VAL A 89 -3.88 6.44 -10.69
C VAL A 89 -3.91 5.89 -12.10
N LEU A 90 -2.77 5.41 -12.58
CA LEU A 90 -2.70 4.66 -13.84
C LEU A 90 -2.62 3.16 -13.57
N LEU A 91 -3.48 2.40 -14.24
CA LEU A 91 -3.36 0.96 -14.39
C LEU A 91 -2.76 0.66 -15.77
N MET A 92 -1.77 -0.21 -15.82
CA MET A 92 -1.15 -0.59 -17.08
C MET A 92 -0.93 -2.09 -17.18
N HIS A 93 -1.12 -2.66 -18.36
CA HIS A 93 -0.59 -3.98 -18.64
C HIS A 93 0.94 -3.91 -18.67
N TYR A 94 1.60 -4.76 -17.86
CA TYR A 94 3.05 -4.69 -17.72
C TYR A 94 3.74 -5.03 -19.05
N SER A 95 4.33 -4.01 -19.69
CA SER A 95 5.35 -4.19 -20.72
C SER A 95 6.55 -3.27 -20.45
N ARG A 96 7.76 -3.73 -20.81
CA ARG A 96 8.98 -2.91 -20.66
C ARG A 96 8.91 -1.62 -21.48
N GLU A 97 8.23 -1.65 -22.61
CA GLU A 97 8.07 -0.50 -23.50
C GLU A 97 7.14 0.55 -22.91
N ILE A 98 5.99 0.13 -22.38
CA ILE A 98 5.05 1.01 -21.70
C ILE A 98 5.70 1.64 -20.47
N ARG A 99 6.44 0.86 -19.66
CA ARG A 99 7.18 1.41 -18.53
C ARG A 99 8.13 2.53 -18.94
N ARG A 100 8.93 2.35 -20.00
CA ARG A 100 9.83 3.40 -20.50
C ARG A 100 9.09 4.66 -20.95
N LYS A 101 7.97 4.51 -21.65
CA LYS A 101 7.15 5.64 -22.12
C LYS A 101 6.52 6.38 -20.95
N ILE A 102 6.04 5.68 -19.94
CA ILE A 102 5.44 6.27 -18.75
C ILE A 102 6.50 6.97 -17.91
N THR A 103 7.65 6.32 -17.63
CA THR A 103 8.73 6.93 -16.84
C THR A 103 9.27 8.21 -17.48
N SER A 104 9.24 8.32 -18.82
CA SER A 104 9.61 9.55 -19.54
C SER A 104 8.51 10.60 -19.60
N ARG A 105 7.26 10.27 -19.27
CA ARG A 105 6.07 11.12 -19.34
C ARG A 105 5.35 11.32 -18.01
N THR A 106 5.75 10.60 -16.95
CA THR A 106 5.18 10.79 -15.61
C THR A 106 5.60 12.14 -15.08
N ASP A 107 4.91 13.14 -15.56
CA ASP A 107 4.82 14.41 -14.88
C ASP A 107 4.26 14.20 -13.48
N SER A 108 4.53 15.13 -12.61
CA SER A 108 4.05 15.20 -11.22
C SER A 108 2.51 15.08 -11.05
N ALA A 109 1.78 14.94 -12.16
CA ALA A 109 0.31 14.88 -12.20
C ALA A 109 -0.26 13.50 -11.88
N VAL A 110 0.50 12.40 -12.07
CA VAL A 110 0.07 11.04 -11.75
C VAL A 110 0.61 10.65 -10.38
N ASP A 111 -0.27 10.25 -9.47
CA ASP A 111 0.12 9.90 -8.10
C ASP A 111 0.82 8.54 -8.04
N PHE A 112 0.22 7.51 -8.65
CA PHE A 112 0.78 6.17 -8.73
C PHE A 112 0.48 5.49 -10.06
N VAL A 113 1.36 4.54 -10.42
CA VAL A 113 1.18 3.64 -11.56
C VAL A 113 1.16 2.22 -11.04
N PHE A 114 0.16 1.41 -11.41
CA PHE A 114 0.06 0.01 -11.01
C PHE A 114 0.07 -0.92 -12.21
N SER A 115 0.61 -2.13 -12.00
CA SER A 115 0.59 -3.19 -13.00
C SER A 115 -0.69 -4.00 -12.89
N TRP A 116 -1.54 -3.96 -13.93
CA TRP A 116 -2.78 -4.70 -13.99
C TRP A 116 -2.58 -6.10 -14.53
N HIS A 117 -3.04 -7.10 -13.79
CA HIS A 117 -2.97 -8.52 -14.15
C HIS A 117 -4.34 -9.21 -14.08
N GLY A 118 -5.44 -8.47 -14.22
CA GLY A 118 -6.80 -9.01 -14.11
C GLY A 118 -7.26 -9.31 -12.70
N ASN A 119 -6.57 -8.84 -11.66
CA ASN A 119 -6.94 -9.09 -10.27
C ASN A 119 -7.69 -7.90 -9.66
N ALA A 120 -8.98 -8.08 -9.41
CA ALA A 120 -9.83 -7.07 -8.78
C ALA A 120 -9.39 -6.71 -7.34
N ASP A 121 -8.66 -7.59 -6.64
CA ASP A 121 -8.12 -7.29 -5.30
C ASP A 121 -7.13 -6.13 -5.34
N LEU A 122 -6.49 -5.88 -6.51
CA LEU A 122 -5.63 -4.72 -6.71
C LEU A 122 -6.42 -3.41 -6.66
N ILE A 123 -7.62 -3.36 -7.22
CA ILE A 123 -8.47 -2.15 -7.18
C ILE A 123 -8.86 -1.85 -5.73
N LEU A 124 -9.26 -2.87 -4.98
CA LEU A 124 -9.54 -2.72 -3.55
C LEU A 124 -8.30 -2.20 -2.78
N ALA A 125 -7.13 -2.76 -3.06
CA ALA A 125 -5.88 -2.33 -2.42
C ALA A 125 -5.52 -0.88 -2.77
N ILE A 126 -5.73 -0.45 -4.00
CA ILE A 126 -5.54 0.95 -4.43
C ILE A 126 -6.48 1.87 -3.66
N ILE A 127 -7.76 1.54 -3.60
CA ILE A 127 -8.75 2.34 -2.85
C ILE A 127 -8.31 2.48 -1.39
N LYS A 128 -7.95 1.37 -0.74
CA LYS A 128 -7.50 1.37 0.65
C LYS A 128 -6.21 2.14 0.87
N LEU A 129 -5.26 2.08 -0.08
CA LEU A 129 -4.02 2.84 -0.03
C LEU A 129 -4.29 4.36 -0.02
N PHE A 130 -5.20 4.82 -0.86
CA PHE A 130 -5.54 6.24 -0.91
C PHE A 130 -6.38 6.67 0.29
N GLU A 131 -7.31 5.85 0.77
CA GLU A 131 -8.01 6.10 2.04
C GLU A 131 -7.01 6.23 3.20
N ASP A 132 -6.04 5.33 3.29
CA ASP A 132 -5.01 5.38 4.32
C ASP A 132 -4.17 6.66 4.20
N ARG A 133 -3.77 7.03 2.99
CA ARG A 133 -2.98 8.24 2.73
C ARG A 133 -3.75 9.54 3.02
N MET A 134 -5.01 9.62 2.60
CA MET A 134 -5.85 10.81 2.80
C MET A 134 -6.19 11.03 4.26
N ASN A 135 -6.37 9.95 5.02
CA ASN A 135 -6.73 10.01 6.44
C ASN A 135 -5.52 9.90 7.38
N ALA A 136 -4.28 9.75 6.84
CA ALA A 136 -3.09 9.49 7.64
C ALA A 136 -2.85 10.54 8.74
N ASP A 137 -2.98 11.82 8.40
CA ASP A 137 -2.74 12.90 9.38
C ASP A 137 -3.73 12.83 10.56
N ASN A 138 -5.01 12.65 10.28
CA ASN A 138 -6.01 12.52 11.34
C ASN A 138 -5.85 11.20 12.10
N ASP A 139 -5.77 10.08 11.39
CA ASP A 139 -5.83 8.76 12.00
C ASP A 139 -4.56 8.43 12.78
N ILE A 140 -3.40 8.82 12.26
CA ILE A 140 -2.11 8.52 12.90
C ILE A 140 -1.81 9.55 14.00
N THR A 141 -1.86 10.86 13.70
CA THR A 141 -1.40 11.88 14.67
C THR A 141 -2.45 12.23 15.71
N GLU A 142 -3.74 12.29 15.34
CA GLU A 142 -4.80 12.68 16.28
C GLU A 142 -5.42 11.48 17.01
N VAL A 143 -5.60 10.37 16.29
CA VAL A 143 -6.25 9.17 16.86
C VAL A 143 -5.24 8.18 17.42
N GLY A 144 -3.98 8.21 16.97
CA GLY A 144 -2.90 7.31 17.41
C GLY A 144 -2.96 5.94 16.72
N VAL A 145 -3.56 5.85 15.53
CA VAL A 145 -3.53 4.63 14.73
C VAL A 145 -2.12 4.36 14.24
N GLN A 146 -1.69 3.13 14.35
CA GLN A 146 -0.36 2.71 13.90
C GLN A 146 -0.29 2.55 12.38
N ALA A 147 0.93 2.56 11.84
CA ALA A 147 1.18 2.42 10.41
C ALA A 147 2.27 1.37 10.11
N ILE A 148 2.21 0.84 8.90
CA ILE A 148 3.26 0.05 8.26
C ILE A 148 3.80 0.88 7.10
N LEU A 149 5.11 1.10 7.07
CA LEU A 149 5.78 1.74 5.95
C LEU A 149 6.21 0.65 4.95
N LEU A 150 5.67 0.70 3.74
CA LEU A 150 6.09 -0.14 2.63
C LEU A 150 6.95 0.71 1.67
N VAL A 151 8.21 0.32 1.48
CA VAL A 151 9.15 1.01 0.58
C VAL A 151 9.49 0.09 -0.58
N GLU A 152 9.03 0.43 -1.76
CA GLU A 152 9.22 -0.38 -2.97
C GLU A 152 9.10 0.51 -4.22
N ASP A 153 10.14 0.61 -5.02
CA ASP A 153 10.17 1.42 -6.24
C ASP A 153 9.69 0.66 -7.49
N SER A 154 9.60 -0.66 -7.41
CA SER A 154 9.15 -1.48 -8.52
C SER A 154 7.64 -1.58 -8.59
N ILE A 155 7.06 -0.99 -9.65
CA ILE A 155 5.63 -1.06 -9.96
C ILE A 155 5.10 -2.51 -9.88
N ARG A 156 5.85 -3.47 -10.42
CA ARG A 156 5.46 -4.87 -10.41
C ARG A 156 5.32 -5.42 -8.99
N TYR A 157 6.29 -5.11 -8.13
CA TYR A 157 6.30 -5.68 -6.78
C TYR A 157 5.26 -5.04 -5.88
N TYR A 158 5.18 -3.70 -5.80
CA TYR A 158 4.16 -3.12 -4.94
C TYR A 158 2.73 -3.39 -5.44
N SER A 159 2.51 -3.52 -6.76
CA SER A 159 1.20 -3.95 -7.29
C SER A 159 0.82 -5.38 -6.87
N THR A 160 1.80 -6.23 -6.58
CA THR A 160 1.58 -7.61 -6.12
C THR A 160 1.48 -7.67 -4.60
N TYR A 161 2.28 -6.88 -3.87
CA TYR A 161 2.31 -6.91 -2.41
C TYR A 161 1.09 -6.27 -1.76
N LEU A 162 0.65 -5.12 -2.27
CA LEU A 162 -0.44 -4.37 -1.65
C LEU A 162 -1.72 -5.17 -1.47
N PRO A 163 -2.24 -5.92 -2.48
CA PRO A 163 -3.42 -6.76 -2.28
C PRO A 163 -3.26 -7.78 -1.15
N GLU A 164 -2.11 -8.44 -1.09
CA GLU A 164 -1.85 -9.46 -0.05
C GLU A 164 -1.68 -8.83 1.34
N LEU A 165 -1.01 -7.67 1.43
CA LEU A 165 -0.88 -6.94 2.68
C LEU A 165 -2.24 -6.47 3.20
N TYR A 166 -3.07 -5.87 2.35
CA TYR A 166 -4.40 -5.46 2.76
C TYR A 166 -5.27 -6.64 3.16
N LYS A 167 -5.24 -7.73 2.40
CA LYS A 167 -5.97 -8.95 2.74
C LYS A 167 -5.54 -9.49 4.11
N LEU A 168 -4.24 -9.53 4.40
CA LEU A 168 -3.73 -9.96 5.71
C LEU A 168 -4.23 -9.04 6.82
N ILE A 169 -4.04 -7.72 6.70
CA ILE A 169 -4.43 -6.75 7.72
C ILE A 169 -5.95 -6.75 7.95
N LEU A 170 -6.74 -6.80 6.89
CA LEU A 170 -8.20 -6.83 6.99
C LEU A 170 -8.70 -8.12 7.64
N THR A 171 -8.11 -9.27 7.30
CA THR A 171 -8.45 -10.55 7.91
C THR A 171 -8.14 -10.55 9.40
N GLN A 172 -6.95 -10.12 9.79
CA GLN A 172 -6.54 -10.04 11.21
C GLN A 172 -7.41 -9.05 11.98
N SER A 173 -7.71 -7.88 11.40
CA SER A 173 -8.60 -6.91 12.03
C SER A 173 -10.00 -7.49 12.27
N ASN A 174 -10.52 -8.29 11.35
CA ASN A 174 -11.81 -8.96 11.51
C ASN A 174 -11.79 -10.07 12.59
N GLU A 175 -10.69 -10.79 12.72
CA GLU A 175 -10.51 -11.79 13.78
C GLU A 175 -10.54 -11.13 15.16
N PHE A 176 -9.80 -10.04 15.34
CA PHE A 176 -9.83 -9.25 16.58
C PHE A 176 -11.21 -8.65 16.91
N LEU A 177 -12.03 -8.34 15.89
CA LEU A 177 -13.37 -7.83 16.10
C LEU A 177 -14.31 -8.88 16.67
N LYS A 178 -14.13 -10.15 16.34
CA LYS A 178 -14.95 -11.25 16.87
C LYS A 178 -14.72 -11.49 18.35
N GLU A 179 -13.57 -11.12 18.88
CA GLU A 179 -13.18 -11.27 20.28
C GLU A 179 -13.73 -10.14 21.17
N THR A 180 -14.29 -9.08 20.60
CA THR A 180 -14.78 -7.92 21.37
C THR A 180 -16.22 -8.08 21.81
N LEU A 181 -16.47 -7.90 23.11
CA LEU A 181 -17.75 -8.07 23.77
C LEU A 181 -18.73 -6.88 23.63
N ASN A 182 -18.26 -5.69 23.16
CA ASN A 182 -19.02 -4.44 23.12
C ASN A 182 -18.99 -3.76 21.76
N GLU A 183 -20.16 -3.26 21.27
CA GLU A 183 -20.27 -2.53 19.98
C GLU A 183 -19.38 -1.28 19.91
N ASP A 184 -19.21 -0.54 21.00
CA ASP A 184 -18.33 0.65 21.04
C ASP A 184 -16.85 0.28 20.96
N GLN A 185 -16.45 -0.81 21.57
CA GLN A 185 -15.08 -1.35 21.41
C GLN A 185 -14.87 -1.89 20.00
N GLN A 186 -15.86 -2.51 19.40
CA GLN A 186 -15.81 -2.94 18.01
C GLN A 186 -15.61 -1.76 17.05
N LYS A 187 -16.33 -0.65 17.23
CA LYS A 187 -16.20 0.57 16.43
C LYS A 187 -14.81 1.20 16.57
N LYS A 188 -14.26 1.27 17.78
CA LYS A 188 -12.92 1.79 18.04
C LYS A 188 -11.84 0.92 17.40
N ARG A 189 -11.93 -0.40 17.53
CA ARG A 189 -10.98 -1.35 16.93
C ARG A 189 -11.04 -1.40 15.41
N LYS A 190 -12.22 -1.24 14.78
CA LYS A 190 -12.36 -1.13 13.32
C LYS A 190 -11.55 0.02 12.75
N ARG A 191 -11.48 1.14 13.47
CA ARG A 191 -10.69 2.31 13.09
C ARG A 191 -9.19 2.15 13.39
N SER A 192 -8.80 1.16 14.20
CA SER A 192 -7.43 0.97 14.68
C SER A 192 -6.58 0.02 13.85
N ARG A 193 -7.07 -0.44 12.68
CA ARG A 193 -6.22 -1.23 11.80
C ARG A 193 -4.99 -0.41 11.37
N PRO A 194 -3.81 -1.00 11.33
CA PRO A 194 -2.63 -0.30 10.84
C PRO A 194 -2.85 0.25 9.42
N LYS A 195 -2.40 1.50 9.20
CA LYS A 195 -2.40 2.13 7.87
C LYS A 195 -1.21 1.62 7.07
N ILE A 196 -1.38 1.43 5.77
CA ILE A 196 -0.25 1.16 4.88
C ILE A 196 0.14 2.48 4.19
N LEU A 197 1.38 2.90 4.40
CA LEU A 197 1.97 4.05 3.73
C LEU A 197 3.02 3.56 2.73
N LEU A 198 2.77 3.76 1.44
CA LEU A 198 3.68 3.37 0.37
C LEU A 198 4.62 4.52 0.01
N ALA A 199 5.91 4.24 0.01
CA ALA A 199 6.97 5.09 -0.55
C ALA A 199 7.61 4.39 -1.75
N THR A 200 7.87 5.14 -2.80
CA THR A 200 8.45 4.63 -4.05
C THR A 200 9.90 5.05 -4.27
N CYS A 201 10.51 5.75 -3.30
CA CYS A 201 11.91 6.13 -3.30
C CYS A 201 12.40 6.37 -1.87
N TYR A 202 13.72 6.50 -1.71
CA TYR A 202 14.36 6.69 -0.41
C TYR A 202 13.89 7.97 0.31
N ASP A 203 13.88 9.11 -0.39
CA ASP A 203 13.51 10.40 0.22
C ASP A 203 12.06 10.43 0.66
N GLU A 204 11.16 9.82 -0.11
CA GLU A 204 9.76 9.68 0.27
C GLU A 204 9.60 8.81 1.52
N ALA A 205 10.31 7.67 1.57
CA ALA A 205 10.31 6.78 2.73
C ALA A 205 10.79 7.49 4.00
N ARG A 206 11.87 8.23 3.88
CA ARG A 206 12.43 9.02 4.98
C ARG A 206 11.47 10.12 5.43
N SER A 207 10.88 10.87 4.51
CA SER A 207 9.93 11.93 4.81
C SER A 207 8.68 11.40 5.53
N ILE A 208 8.14 10.27 5.07
CA ILE A 208 6.99 9.61 5.71
C ILE A 208 7.37 9.13 7.12
N TYR A 209 8.55 8.52 7.28
CA TYR A 209 9.02 8.08 8.60
C TYR A 209 9.18 9.25 9.57
N GLU A 210 9.82 10.35 9.13
CA GLU A 210 10.00 11.55 9.95
C GLU A 210 8.66 12.17 10.37
N LYS A 211 7.69 12.21 9.44
CA LYS A 211 6.36 12.79 9.68
C LYS A 211 5.55 12.02 10.72
N TYR A 212 5.60 10.69 10.68
CA TYR A 212 4.79 9.83 11.57
C TYR A 212 5.66 9.04 12.56
N ARG A 213 6.78 9.61 12.96
CA ARG A 213 7.72 9.02 13.91
C ARG A 213 7.02 8.54 15.18
N GLY A 214 7.36 7.35 15.65
CA GLY A 214 6.76 6.74 16.85
C GLY A 214 5.39 6.08 16.64
N HIS A 215 4.86 6.10 15.42
CA HIS A 215 3.56 5.47 15.09
C HIS A 215 3.68 4.26 14.18
N PHE A 216 4.90 3.82 13.84
CA PHE A 216 5.09 2.64 13.02
C PHE A 216 5.15 1.36 13.87
N VAL A 217 4.44 0.31 13.44
CA VAL A 217 4.57 -1.04 13.98
C VAL A 217 5.69 -1.81 13.28
N GLY A 218 6.03 -1.42 12.06
CA GLY A 218 7.11 -2.05 11.32
C GLY A 218 7.28 -1.46 9.92
N ILE A 219 8.39 -1.84 9.31
CA ILE A 219 8.81 -1.32 8.00
C ILE A 219 9.17 -2.49 7.09
N ILE A 220 8.63 -2.48 5.88
CA ILE A 220 8.96 -3.42 4.81
C ILE A 220 9.66 -2.62 3.72
N SER A 221 10.93 -2.91 3.44
CA SER A 221 11.71 -2.12 2.48
C SER A 221 12.46 -2.98 1.49
N ASP A 222 12.45 -2.58 0.22
CA ASP A 222 13.47 -3.04 -0.72
C ASP A 222 14.86 -2.58 -0.25
N ILE A 223 15.89 -3.33 -0.62
CA ILE A 223 17.30 -2.96 -0.35
C ILE A 223 17.80 -1.98 -1.40
N GLY A 224 17.59 -2.27 -2.69
CA GLY A 224 17.94 -1.39 -3.78
C GLY A 224 16.77 -0.53 -4.19
N MET A 225 16.92 0.79 -4.26
CA MET A 225 15.90 1.70 -4.73
C MET A 225 16.48 3.01 -5.23
N VAL A 226 15.70 3.74 -6.02
CA VAL A 226 16.06 5.11 -6.43
C VAL A 226 16.01 6.07 -5.24
N VAL A 227 16.84 7.11 -5.27
CA VAL A 227 16.91 8.08 -4.16
C VAL A 227 15.76 9.08 -4.25
N HIS A 228 15.52 9.67 -5.43
CA HIS A 228 14.47 10.67 -5.64
C HIS A 228 13.36 10.13 -6.51
N ARG A 229 12.16 10.64 -6.29
CA ARG A 229 11.01 10.27 -7.12
C ARG A 229 11.22 10.73 -8.55
N GLY A 230 11.00 9.81 -9.51
CA GLY A 230 11.19 10.08 -10.93
C GLY A 230 12.61 9.82 -11.44
N ASP A 231 13.55 9.50 -10.57
CA ASP A 231 14.88 9.07 -10.99
C ASP A 231 14.81 7.83 -11.89
N PRO A 232 15.64 7.74 -12.93
CA PRO A 232 15.65 6.57 -13.79
C PRO A 232 16.14 5.33 -13.00
N PRO A 233 15.60 4.12 -13.28
CA PRO A 233 16.00 2.90 -12.60
C PRO A 233 17.51 2.58 -12.68
N SER A 234 18.21 3.17 -13.64
CA SER A 234 19.67 3.04 -13.77
C SER A 234 20.48 3.76 -12.69
N THR A 235 19.85 4.64 -11.91
CA THR A 235 20.44 5.37 -10.79
C THR A 235 20.10 4.74 -9.43
N GLU A 236 19.52 3.54 -9.44
CA GLU A 236 19.21 2.77 -8.24
C GLU A 236 20.44 2.65 -7.33
N LYS A 237 20.26 3.02 -6.07
CA LYS A 237 21.26 2.84 -5.01
C LYS A 237 21.06 1.47 -4.38
N LEU A 238 22.05 0.59 -4.53
CA LEU A 238 21.96 -0.83 -4.20
C LEU A 238 21.89 -1.14 -2.69
N ASP A 239 22.15 -0.16 -1.84
CA ASP A 239 22.17 -0.25 -0.38
C ASP A 239 21.26 0.78 0.31
N ALA A 240 20.38 1.43 -0.45
CA ALA A 240 19.50 2.49 0.05
C ALA A 240 18.60 2.00 1.23
N GLY A 241 18.08 0.76 1.14
CA GLY A 241 17.31 0.16 2.21
C GLY A 241 18.12 -0.09 3.48
N ILE A 242 19.40 -0.40 3.35
CA ILE A 242 20.31 -0.55 4.51
C ILE A 242 20.55 0.80 5.17
N ASP A 243 20.75 1.86 4.37
CA ASP A 243 20.88 3.21 4.90
C ASP A 243 19.60 3.68 5.61
N LEU A 244 18.44 3.32 5.07
CA LEU A 244 17.15 3.61 5.70
C LEU A 244 17.03 2.90 7.05
N VAL A 245 17.41 1.61 7.13
CA VAL A 245 17.43 0.85 8.39
C VAL A 245 18.34 1.53 9.41
N ASN A 246 19.56 1.89 9.02
CA ASN A 246 20.50 2.55 9.91
C ASN A 246 19.96 3.89 10.41
N TYR A 247 19.34 4.67 9.53
CA TYR A 247 18.71 5.93 9.88
C TYR A 247 17.59 5.73 10.92
N ILE A 248 16.69 4.78 10.68
CA ILE A 248 15.56 4.49 11.55
C ILE A 248 16.03 3.97 12.91
N ARG A 249 17.01 3.06 12.94
CA ARG A 249 17.52 2.46 14.17
C ARG A 249 18.35 3.40 15.03
N ASN A 250 18.88 4.46 14.48
CA ASN A 250 19.47 5.54 15.26
C ASN A 250 18.41 6.28 16.11
N ASP A 251 17.15 6.25 15.69
CA ASP A 251 16.03 6.86 16.38
C ASP A 251 15.29 5.80 17.25
N ASP A 252 14.91 4.69 16.66
CA ASP A 252 14.29 3.55 17.32
C ASP A 252 15.07 2.26 17.05
N SER A 253 15.88 1.86 18.04
CA SER A 253 16.75 0.68 17.93
C SER A 253 15.99 -0.64 17.86
N HIS A 254 14.71 -0.66 18.22
CA HIS A 254 13.86 -1.84 18.28
C HIS A 254 12.85 -1.92 17.14
N MET A 255 12.80 -0.92 16.26
CA MET A 255 11.88 -0.92 15.12
C MET A 255 12.00 -2.22 14.31
N PRO A 256 10.93 -3.00 14.17
CA PRO A 256 10.93 -4.18 13.32
C PRO A 256 11.05 -3.76 11.85
N VAL A 257 12.07 -4.30 11.18
CA VAL A 257 12.30 -4.02 9.75
C VAL A 257 12.46 -5.32 9.00
N LEU A 258 11.74 -5.45 7.90
CA LEU A 258 11.82 -6.54 6.95
C LEU A 258 12.42 -6.03 5.65
N LEU A 259 13.63 -6.44 5.35
CA LEU A 259 14.28 -6.13 4.09
C LEU A 259 13.91 -7.15 3.02
N GLN A 260 13.79 -6.69 1.79
CA GLN A 260 13.48 -7.53 0.64
C GLN A 260 14.54 -7.32 -0.45
N SER A 261 14.91 -8.40 -1.14
CA SER A 261 15.77 -8.31 -2.31
C SER A 261 15.61 -9.52 -3.23
N SER A 262 15.91 -9.32 -4.51
CA SER A 262 16.10 -10.41 -5.47
C SER A 262 17.43 -11.13 -5.27
N GLN A 263 18.41 -10.49 -4.61
CA GLN A 263 19.76 -10.99 -4.37
C GLN A 263 19.85 -11.71 -3.01
N GLY A 264 19.89 -13.05 -3.04
CA GLY A 264 19.97 -13.85 -1.82
C GLY A 264 21.27 -13.68 -1.02
N SER A 265 22.33 -13.14 -1.63
CA SER A 265 23.60 -12.83 -0.94
C SER A 265 23.47 -11.73 0.12
N LEU A 266 22.43 -10.91 0.06
CA LEU A 266 22.14 -9.84 1.01
C LEU A 266 21.49 -10.31 2.31
N GLU A 267 21.09 -11.58 2.38
CA GLU A 267 20.53 -12.18 3.60
C GLU A 267 21.50 -12.15 4.78
N GLU A 268 22.78 -12.48 4.54
CA GLU A 268 23.79 -12.38 5.59
C GLU A 268 24.01 -10.95 6.10
N THR A 269 23.86 -9.97 5.19
CA THR A 269 23.96 -8.55 5.58
C THR A 269 22.78 -8.14 6.44
N ALA A 270 21.56 -8.55 6.08
CA ALA A 270 20.36 -8.30 6.87
C ALA A 270 20.47 -8.94 8.27
N GLN A 271 20.95 -10.17 8.35
CA GLN A 271 21.17 -10.86 9.64
C GLN A 271 22.20 -10.14 10.51
N LYS A 272 23.31 -9.64 9.94
CA LYS A 272 24.34 -8.89 10.68
C LYS A 272 23.80 -7.61 11.30
N ILE A 273 22.89 -6.92 10.63
CA ILE A 273 22.26 -5.72 11.16
C ILE A 273 20.99 -6.04 11.98
N GLY A 274 20.66 -7.33 12.15
CA GLY A 274 19.56 -7.80 13.01
C GLY A 274 18.17 -7.45 12.50
N VAL A 275 17.93 -7.54 11.19
CA VAL A 275 16.61 -7.33 10.56
C VAL A 275 16.16 -8.57 9.82
N GLY A 276 14.84 -8.68 9.59
CA GLY A 276 14.27 -9.74 8.77
C GLY A 276 14.68 -9.61 7.31
N PHE A 277 14.69 -10.72 6.60
CA PHE A 277 15.00 -10.75 5.17
C PHE A 277 14.02 -11.65 4.40
N LEU A 278 13.51 -11.15 3.27
CA LEU A 278 12.70 -11.90 2.33
C LEU A 278 13.30 -11.87 0.93
N ARG A 279 13.32 -13.04 0.30
CA ARG A 279 13.72 -13.16 -1.10
C ARG A 279 12.52 -12.95 -2.02
N LYS A 280 12.53 -11.90 -2.88
CA LYS A 280 11.44 -11.50 -3.77
C LYS A 280 10.90 -12.60 -4.70
N TYR A 281 11.69 -13.61 -5.05
CA TYR A 281 11.29 -14.74 -5.91
C TYR A 281 11.02 -16.04 -5.15
N SER A 282 10.90 -15.99 -3.83
CA SER A 282 10.55 -17.17 -3.04
C SER A 282 9.11 -17.63 -3.37
N ARG A 283 8.91 -18.94 -3.52
CA ARG A 283 7.56 -19.52 -3.67
C ARG A 283 6.72 -19.35 -2.40
N THR A 284 7.35 -19.17 -1.27
CA THR A 284 6.72 -18.99 0.05
C THR A 284 6.72 -17.53 0.51
N LEU A 285 6.96 -16.57 -0.41
CA LEU A 285 7.11 -15.16 -0.09
C LEU A 285 5.97 -14.62 0.78
N PHE A 286 4.74 -14.84 0.38
CA PHE A 286 3.58 -14.29 1.11
C PHE A 286 3.31 -15.02 2.43
N LEU A 287 3.65 -16.30 2.55
CA LEU A 287 3.61 -17.01 3.82
C LEU A 287 4.63 -16.43 4.79
N GLN A 288 5.88 -16.28 4.35
CA GLN A 288 6.95 -15.70 5.16
C GLN A 288 6.65 -14.23 5.54
N LEU A 289 6.08 -13.46 4.62
CA LEU A 289 5.64 -12.09 4.87
C LEU A 289 4.54 -12.05 5.95
N SER A 290 3.54 -12.93 5.82
CA SER A 290 2.46 -13.05 6.80
C SER A 290 2.98 -13.44 8.17
N ASP A 291 3.85 -14.45 8.23
CA ASP A 291 4.44 -14.92 9.50
C ASP A 291 5.27 -13.81 10.16
N TYR A 292 6.07 -13.08 9.39
CA TYR A 292 6.86 -11.98 9.92
C TYR A 292 6.00 -10.83 10.46
N ILE A 293 4.95 -10.44 9.72
CA ILE A 293 4.03 -9.39 10.17
C ILE A 293 3.33 -9.80 11.47
N LYS A 294 2.91 -11.03 11.58
CA LYS A 294 2.24 -11.54 12.79
C LYS A 294 3.18 -11.60 13.98
N SER A 295 4.41 -12.12 13.80
CA SER A 295 5.34 -12.34 14.90
C SER A 295 6.13 -11.10 15.29
N GLU A 296 6.60 -10.31 14.33
CA GLU A 296 7.54 -9.22 14.60
C GLU A 296 6.84 -7.85 14.69
N PHE A 297 5.80 -7.60 13.88
CA PHE A 297 5.03 -6.36 13.99
C PHE A 297 4.00 -6.42 15.14
N GLY A 298 3.83 -7.59 15.77
CA GLY A 298 2.86 -7.77 16.84
C GLY A 298 1.42 -7.68 16.38
N PHE A 299 1.17 -7.92 15.10
CA PHE A 299 -0.15 -7.89 14.50
C PHE A 299 -0.66 -9.32 14.29
N GLY A 300 -1.29 -9.85 15.32
CA GLY A 300 -1.80 -11.23 15.36
C GLY A 300 -1.32 -11.94 16.61
N ASP A 301 -0.07 -12.36 16.64
CA ASP A 301 0.55 -12.95 17.80
C ASP A 301 1.50 -11.96 18.49
N PHE A 302 1.39 -11.84 19.81
CA PHE A 302 2.30 -11.02 20.61
C PHE A 302 3.44 -11.91 21.10
N VAL A 303 4.64 -11.73 20.53
CA VAL A 303 5.83 -12.48 20.91
C VAL A 303 6.79 -11.56 21.63
N PHE A 304 7.10 -11.88 22.89
CA PHE A 304 8.04 -11.12 23.71
C PHE A 304 9.40 -11.81 23.70
N ARG A 305 10.44 -11.06 23.31
CA ARG A 305 11.81 -11.56 23.23
C ARG A 305 12.74 -10.77 24.13
N ASP A 306 13.73 -11.44 24.67
CA ASP A 306 14.81 -10.79 25.41
C ASP A 306 15.80 -10.08 24.45
N LYS A 307 16.77 -9.35 25.03
CA LYS A 307 17.83 -8.65 24.26
C LYS A 307 18.71 -9.59 23.42
N LYS A 308 18.61 -10.90 23.63
CA LYS A 308 19.34 -11.93 22.86
C LYS A 308 18.47 -12.58 21.78
N GLY A 309 17.21 -12.11 21.63
CA GLY A 309 16.24 -12.65 20.68
C GLY A 309 15.55 -13.94 21.16
N GLN A 310 15.76 -14.36 22.40
CA GLN A 310 15.10 -15.54 22.97
C GLN A 310 13.68 -15.17 23.39
N GLU A 311 12.69 -15.93 22.91
CA GLU A 311 11.30 -15.79 23.30
C GLU A 311 11.11 -16.15 24.78
N TYR A 312 10.44 -15.27 25.53
CA TYR A 312 10.11 -15.51 26.93
C TYR A 312 8.61 -15.37 27.22
N GLY A 313 7.83 -14.91 26.26
CA GLY A 313 6.39 -14.80 26.37
C GLY A 313 5.72 -14.77 25.00
N HIS A 314 4.52 -15.32 24.93
CA HIS A 314 3.69 -15.36 23.73
C HIS A 314 2.22 -15.21 24.13
N ALA A 315 1.48 -14.40 23.40
CA ALA A 315 0.04 -14.30 23.50
C ALA A 315 -0.56 -14.31 22.09
N ALA A 316 -1.49 -15.20 21.81
CA ALA A 316 -2.13 -15.33 20.52
C ALA A 316 -3.28 -14.32 20.33
N ASN A 317 -3.69 -13.65 21.40
CA ASN A 317 -4.78 -12.66 21.39
C ASN A 317 -4.63 -11.70 22.58
N LEU A 318 -5.45 -10.63 22.61
CA LEU A 318 -5.41 -9.62 23.67
C LEU A 318 -5.83 -10.15 25.06
N GLN A 319 -6.64 -11.21 25.12
CA GLN A 319 -7.03 -11.80 26.41
C GLN A 319 -5.86 -12.55 27.03
N GLU A 320 -5.10 -13.27 26.22
CA GLU A 320 -3.88 -13.95 26.68
C GLU A 320 -2.79 -12.95 27.07
N LEU A 321 -2.74 -11.77 26.42
CA LEU A 321 -1.78 -10.73 26.72
C LEU A 321 -1.87 -10.21 28.18
N GLU A 322 -3.06 -10.28 28.80
CA GLU A 322 -3.24 -9.91 30.21
C GLU A 322 -2.57 -10.91 31.18
N TYR A 323 -2.19 -12.10 30.71
CA TYR A 323 -1.60 -13.18 31.53
C TYR A 323 -0.10 -13.39 31.24
N VAL A 324 0.48 -12.69 30.28
CA VAL A 324 1.92 -12.73 29.95
C VAL A 324 2.67 -11.60 30.64
#